data_7b4d6ae48949de33b1c650d1f103657f
#
_entry.id   7b4d6ae48949de33b1c650d1f103657f
#
_cell.length_a   1.000
_cell.length_b   1.000
_cell.length_c   1.000
_cell.angle_alpha   90.00
_cell.angle_beta   90.00
_cell.angle_gamma   90.00
#
_symmetry.space_group_name_H-M   'P 1'
#
loop_
_entity.id
_entity.type
_entity.pdbx_description
1 polymer ?
#
loop_
_entity_poly.entity_id
_entity_poly.type
_entity_poly.pdbx_seq_one_letter_code
_entity_poly.pdbx_strand_id
1 'polypeptide(L)'
;SGKVPVNVLKRSVLRQLKNKRSEIANSAGLGADCAIFEPFSEGQMVTCVQEGVVELCCENDLVEAEREDPSVMPMRRFFQKCANNLATAGAEPVAAELVIFLPESVEEPELKALMSEAEGIAAELNIQIIGGQTRVSSAVRQPLATVTGYGIRKTGAVQMDVRKKLAGQDIIITKWIGLEGTADLAARNQEGL
;
A
#
# COMPACT_ATOMS: atom_id res chain seq x y z
N SER A 1 7.93 22.29 -8.70
CA SER A 1 7.06 21.52 -7.80
C SER A 1 5.59 21.63 -8.23
N GLY A 2 4.77 20.61 -7.99
CA GLY A 2 3.35 20.58 -8.36
C GLY A 2 2.85 19.20 -8.74
N LYS A 3 1.72 19.14 -9.45
CA LYS A 3 1.18 17.89 -9.97
C LYS A 3 2.05 17.36 -11.12
N VAL A 4 2.15 16.05 -11.21
CA VAL A 4 2.80 15.36 -12.33
C VAL A 4 2.09 15.75 -13.65
N PRO A 5 2.83 16.04 -14.75
CA PRO A 5 2.23 16.34 -16.04
C PRO A 5 1.28 15.24 -16.52
N VAL A 6 0.18 15.63 -17.20
CA VAL A 6 -0.89 14.70 -17.59
C VAL A 6 -0.39 13.54 -18.48
N ASN A 7 0.57 13.79 -19.37
CA ASN A 7 1.16 12.76 -20.22
C ASN A 7 1.99 11.74 -19.41
N VAL A 8 2.73 12.19 -18.40
CA VAL A 8 3.47 11.33 -17.46
C VAL A 8 2.49 10.54 -16.60
N LEU A 9 1.47 11.19 -16.01
CA LEU A 9 0.44 10.52 -15.24
C LEU A 9 -0.21 9.38 -16.04
N LYS A 10 -0.55 9.61 -17.32
CA LYS A 10 -1.13 8.58 -18.19
C LYS A 10 -0.22 7.37 -18.37
N ARG A 11 1.05 7.58 -18.77
CA ARG A 11 1.93 6.49 -19.18
C ARG A 11 2.61 5.79 -17.99
N SER A 12 2.93 6.53 -16.93
CA SER A 12 3.73 6.02 -15.81
C SER A 12 2.91 5.62 -14.58
N VAL A 13 1.66 6.08 -14.49
CA VAL A 13 0.75 5.73 -13.40
C VAL A 13 -0.46 4.96 -13.92
N LEU A 14 -1.36 5.61 -14.67
CA LEU A 14 -2.65 5.01 -15.02
C LEU A 14 -2.53 3.75 -15.88
N ARG A 15 -1.55 3.66 -16.78
CA ARG A 15 -1.31 2.46 -17.59
C ARG A 15 -0.81 1.26 -16.80
N GLN A 16 -0.31 1.46 -15.58
CA GLN A 16 0.12 0.36 -14.70
C GLN A 16 -1.07 -0.28 -13.99
N LEU A 17 -2.17 0.45 -13.77
CA LEU A 17 -3.35 -0.01 -13.02
C LEU A 17 -4.22 -0.95 -13.87
N LYS A 18 -3.96 -2.25 -13.79
CA LYS A 18 -4.60 -3.29 -14.61
C LYS A 18 -5.58 -4.14 -13.81
N ASN A 19 -5.30 -4.35 -12.52
CA ASN A 19 -6.18 -5.14 -11.66
C ASN A 19 -7.53 -4.45 -11.46
N LYS A 20 -8.61 -5.20 -11.56
CA LYS A 20 -9.99 -4.72 -11.43
C LYS A 20 -10.79 -5.61 -10.49
N ARG A 21 -11.62 -4.99 -9.68
CA ARG A 21 -12.53 -5.65 -8.74
C ARG A 21 -13.97 -5.35 -9.15
N SER A 22 -14.85 -6.34 -8.99
CA SER A 22 -16.29 -6.20 -9.32
C SER A 22 -17.01 -5.19 -8.43
N GLU A 23 -16.48 -4.96 -7.21
CA GLU A 23 -17.05 -4.03 -6.24
C GLU A 23 -16.79 -2.56 -6.58
N ILE A 24 -15.98 -2.30 -7.59
CA ILE A 24 -15.57 -0.95 -7.98
C ILE A 24 -16.22 -0.55 -9.31
N ALA A 25 -17.24 0.30 -9.23
CA ALA A 25 -17.94 0.81 -10.41
C ALA A 25 -17.13 1.87 -11.16
N ASN A 26 -16.38 2.70 -10.44
CA ASN A 26 -15.51 3.71 -11.01
C ASN A 26 -14.21 3.80 -10.20
N SER A 27 -13.08 3.97 -10.86
CA SER A 27 -11.78 4.01 -10.22
C SER A 27 -10.85 5.06 -10.85
N ALA A 28 -9.54 4.98 -10.53
CA ALA A 28 -8.51 5.91 -11.01
C ALA A 28 -8.58 6.14 -12.52
N GLY A 29 -8.63 7.41 -12.92
CA GLY A 29 -8.66 7.84 -14.31
C GLY A 29 -8.43 9.33 -14.46
N LEU A 30 -8.23 9.79 -15.70
CA LEU A 30 -8.15 11.24 -15.96
C LEU A 30 -9.52 11.88 -15.77
N GLY A 31 -9.57 12.92 -14.92
CA GLY A 31 -10.81 13.60 -14.58
C GLY A 31 -11.74 12.82 -13.66
N ALA A 32 -11.28 11.67 -13.13
CA ALA A 32 -11.98 10.95 -12.09
C ALA A 32 -11.48 11.43 -10.73
N ASP A 33 -12.25 12.27 -10.05
CA ASP A 33 -11.90 12.82 -8.75
C ASP A 33 -12.31 11.89 -7.59
N CYS A 34 -13.19 10.91 -7.85
CA CYS A 34 -13.68 9.96 -6.86
C CYS A 34 -13.72 8.54 -7.40
N ALA A 35 -13.48 7.57 -6.50
CA ALA A 35 -13.82 6.18 -6.74
C ALA A 35 -15.26 5.92 -6.30
N ILE A 36 -15.94 4.98 -6.98
CA ILE A 36 -17.32 4.61 -6.65
C ILE A 36 -17.33 3.12 -6.36
N PHE A 37 -17.73 2.79 -5.14
CA PHE A 37 -18.02 1.43 -4.75
C PHE A 37 -19.49 1.10 -5.05
N GLU A 38 -19.75 -0.11 -5.54
CA GLU A 38 -21.11 -0.62 -5.63
C GLU A 38 -21.72 -0.73 -4.23
N PRO A 39 -23.01 -0.37 -4.05
CA PRO A 39 -23.66 -0.45 -2.76
C PRO A 39 -23.77 -1.91 -2.32
N PHE A 40 -23.25 -2.20 -1.11
CA PHE A 40 -23.37 -3.53 -0.51
C PHE A 40 -24.75 -3.68 0.08
N SER A 41 -25.45 -4.73 -0.32
CA SER A 41 -26.75 -5.09 0.30
C SER A 41 -26.58 -5.52 1.77
N GLU A 42 -25.41 -6.11 2.10
CA GLU A 42 -25.10 -6.59 3.44
C GLU A 42 -23.58 -6.48 3.71
N GLY A 43 -23.21 -5.74 4.77
CA GLY A 43 -21.81 -5.62 5.18
C GLY A 43 -21.41 -4.22 5.62
N GLN A 44 -20.13 -4.08 5.93
CA GLN A 44 -19.54 -2.82 6.35
C GLN A 44 -18.23 -2.59 5.60
N MET A 45 -18.01 -1.36 5.16
CA MET A 45 -16.71 -0.95 4.66
C MET A 45 -15.79 -0.60 5.84
N VAL A 46 -14.58 -1.13 5.80
CA VAL A 46 -13.52 -0.88 6.78
C VAL A 46 -12.36 -0.24 6.06
N THR A 47 -11.72 0.74 6.67
CA THR A 47 -10.55 1.42 6.10
C THR A 47 -9.41 1.51 7.09
N CYS A 48 -8.19 1.52 6.58
CA CYS A 48 -6.97 1.78 7.34
C CYS A 48 -5.96 2.52 6.48
N VAL A 49 -4.96 3.11 7.11
CA VAL A 49 -3.90 3.89 6.44
C VAL A 49 -2.53 3.40 6.88
N GLN A 50 -1.60 3.33 5.93
CA GLN A 50 -0.18 3.17 6.17
C GLN A 50 0.58 4.27 5.43
N GLU A 51 1.60 4.83 6.08
CA GLU A 51 2.41 5.90 5.51
C GLU A 51 3.89 5.71 5.86
N GLY A 52 4.76 6.33 5.09
CA GLY A 52 6.19 6.32 5.36
C GLY A 52 7.04 6.67 4.14
N VAL A 53 8.35 6.61 4.34
CA VAL A 53 9.32 6.73 3.25
C VAL A 53 9.30 5.43 2.46
N VAL A 54 9.12 5.54 1.14
CA VAL A 54 9.10 4.39 0.24
C VAL A 54 10.42 4.26 -0.49
N GLU A 55 10.93 3.04 -0.57
CA GLU A 55 12.09 2.69 -1.37
C GLU A 55 11.75 2.80 -2.87
N LEU A 56 12.62 3.45 -3.64
CA LEU A 56 12.54 3.42 -5.11
C LEU A 56 13.36 2.23 -5.63
N CYS A 57 12.74 1.40 -6.45
CA CYS A 57 13.44 0.33 -7.16
C CYS A 57 14.32 0.94 -8.26
N CYS A 58 15.55 1.28 -7.93
CA CYS A 58 16.58 1.61 -8.92
C CYS A 58 17.39 0.35 -9.19
N GLU A 59 17.45 -0.09 -10.45
CA GLU A 59 18.30 -1.23 -10.85
C GLU A 59 19.79 -0.94 -10.69
N ASN A 60 20.18 0.33 -10.45
CA ASN A 60 21.58 0.72 -10.28
C ASN A 60 21.71 1.70 -9.12
N ASP A 61 22.57 1.35 -8.19
CA ASP A 61 23.19 2.22 -7.17
C ASP A 61 22.25 2.86 -6.14
N LEU A 62 21.53 2.04 -5.37
CA LEU A 62 21.21 2.47 -4.01
C LEU A 62 22.55 2.67 -3.28
N VAL A 63 22.82 3.92 -2.89
CA VAL A 63 23.94 4.23 -2.00
C VAL A 63 23.73 3.36 -0.76
N GLU A 64 24.74 2.56 -0.38
CA GLU A 64 24.65 1.62 0.76
C GLU A 64 24.06 2.25 2.03
N ALA A 65 24.26 3.56 2.22
CA ALA A 65 23.73 4.33 3.34
C ALA A 65 22.18 4.45 3.36
N GLU A 66 21.47 4.34 2.22
CA GLU A 66 20.01 4.41 2.18
C GLU A 66 19.35 3.05 2.50
N ARG A 67 20.08 1.94 2.30
CA ARG A 67 19.64 0.60 2.72
C ARG A 67 19.68 0.40 4.25
N GLU A 68 20.42 1.24 4.96
CA GLU A 68 20.59 1.16 6.42
C GLU A 68 19.49 1.94 7.19
N ASP A 69 18.71 2.82 6.52
CA ASP A 69 17.66 3.59 7.19
C ASP A 69 16.43 2.70 7.45
N PRO A 70 16.15 2.35 8.72
CA PRO A 70 15.03 1.51 9.09
C PRO A 70 13.66 2.16 8.81
N SER A 71 13.63 3.46 8.51
CA SER A 71 12.40 4.18 8.18
C SER A 71 11.98 4.01 6.72
N VAL A 72 12.91 3.60 5.83
CA VAL A 72 12.63 3.33 4.42
C VAL A 72 12.02 1.94 4.29
N MET A 73 10.87 1.87 3.65
CA MET A 73 10.12 0.61 3.49
C MET A 73 9.86 0.29 2.02
N PRO A 74 9.99 -0.99 1.60
CA PRO A 74 9.56 -1.41 0.28
C PRO A 74 8.04 -1.24 0.14
N MET A 75 7.55 -0.97 -1.07
CA MET A 75 6.12 -0.75 -1.35
C MET A 75 5.25 -1.92 -0.86
N ARG A 76 5.75 -3.15 -0.98
CA ARG A 76 5.08 -4.36 -0.47
C ARG A 76 4.67 -4.25 1.00
N ARG A 77 5.48 -3.63 1.82
CA ARG A 77 5.22 -3.53 3.27
C ARG A 77 4.02 -2.65 3.59
N PHE A 78 3.79 -1.58 2.82
CA PHE A 78 2.61 -0.72 2.97
C PHE A 78 1.31 -1.52 2.69
N PHE A 79 1.26 -2.24 1.58
CA PHE A 79 0.10 -3.05 1.22
C PHE A 79 -0.14 -4.20 2.20
N GLN A 80 0.91 -4.92 2.60
CA GLN A 80 0.78 -6.01 3.58
C GLN A 80 0.27 -5.52 4.94
N LYS A 81 0.78 -4.39 5.43
CA LYS A 81 0.29 -3.78 6.68
C LYS A 81 -1.18 -3.36 6.58
N CYS A 82 -1.58 -2.76 5.45
CA CYS A 82 -2.99 -2.45 5.20
C CYS A 82 -3.84 -3.73 5.20
N ALA A 83 -3.44 -4.76 4.46
CA ALA A 83 -4.17 -6.03 4.40
C ALA A 83 -4.29 -6.69 5.77
N ASN A 84 -3.21 -6.70 6.56
CA ASN A 84 -3.21 -7.23 7.92
C ASN A 84 -4.16 -6.45 8.84
N ASN A 85 -4.16 -5.11 8.78
CA ASN A 85 -5.04 -4.27 9.57
C ASN A 85 -6.52 -4.49 9.23
N LEU A 86 -6.84 -4.61 7.94
CA LEU A 86 -8.19 -4.95 7.50
C LEU A 86 -8.61 -6.35 7.95
N ALA A 87 -7.71 -7.33 7.85
CA ALA A 87 -7.95 -8.69 8.31
C ALA A 87 -8.22 -8.77 9.82
N THR A 88 -7.50 -7.99 10.66
CA THR A 88 -7.77 -7.92 12.11
C THR A 88 -9.16 -7.36 12.42
N ALA A 89 -9.72 -6.53 11.53
CA ALA A 89 -11.09 -6.05 11.62
C ALA A 89 -12.13 -7.04 11.05
N GLY A 90 -11.71 -8.22 10.57
CA GLY A 90 -12.55 -9.21 9.92
C GLY A 90 -13.00 -8.79 8.51
N ALA A 91 -12.28 -7.88 7.87
CA ALA A 91 -12.57 -7.39 6.53
C ALA A 91 -11.65 -8.01 5.47
N GLU A 92 -12.22 -8.37 4.33
CA GLU A 92 -11.48 -8.77 3.14
C GLU A 92 -11.00 -7.50 2.42
N PRO A 93 -9.69 -7.32 2.15
CA PRO A 93 -9.19 -6.21 1.38
C PRO A 93 -9.76 -6.22 -0.05
N VAL A 94 -10.18 -5.08 -0.58
CA VAL A 94 -10.73 -4.98 -1.95
C VAL A 94 -10.13 -3.84 -2.75
N ALA A 95 -9.76 -2.73 -2.11
CA ALA A 95 -9.26 -1.56 -2.81
C ALA A 95 -8.19 -0.81 -2.00
N ALA A 96 -7.40 0.00 -2.70
CA ALA A 96 -6.46 0.93 -2.08
C ALA A 96 -6.38 2.25 -2.86
N GLU A 97 -6.18 3.34 -2.15
CA GLU A 97 -5.69 4.61 -2.70
C GLU A 97 -4.21 4.76 -2.38
N LEU A 98 -3.45 5.29 -3.34
CA LEU A 98 -2.01 5.47 -3.22
C LEU A 98 -1.64 6.93 -3.45
N VAL A 99 -1.22 7.61 -2.38
CA VAL A 99 -0.70 8.98 -2.45
C VAL A 99 0.82 8.93 -2.41
N ILE A 100 1.48 9.58 -3.38
CA ILE A 100 2.94 9.60 -3.49
C ILE A 100 3.41 11.05 -3.59
N PHE A 101 4.33 11.43 -2.71
CA PHE A 101 5.11 12.65 -2.82
C PHE A 101 6.53 12.30 -3.24
N LEU A 102 6.99 12.92 -4.30
CA LEU A 102 8.33 12.71 -4.86
C LEU A 102 9.18 13.97 -4.70
N PRO A 103 10.46 13.86 -4.33
CA PRO A 103 11.42 14.94 -4.48
C PRO A 103 11.62 15.29 -5.97
N GLU A 104 12.18 16.48 -6.23
CA GLU A 104 12.40 16.97 -7.60
C GLU A 104 13.48 16.17 -8.35
N SER A 105 14.29 15.39 -7.64
CA SER A 105 15.36 14.54 -8.19
C SER A 105 14.83 13.24 -8.82
N VAL A 106 13.61 12.81 -8.50
CA VAL A 106 13.07 11.54 -9.00
C VAL A 106 12.67 11.66 -10.46
N GLU A 107 13.14 10.73 -11.27
CA GLU A 107 12.88 10.67 -12.70
C GLU A 107 11.63 9.82 -13.03
N GLU A 108 11.10 9.98 -14.23
CA GLU A 108 9.90 9.25 -14.67
C GLU A 108 10.07 7.71 -14.68
N PRO A 109 11.22 7.13 -15.08
CA PRO A 109 11.42 5.68 -15.03
C PRO A 109 11.27 5.11 -13.62
N GLU A 110 11.75 5.81 -12.59
CA GLU A 110 11.65 5.40 -11.19
C GLU A 110 10.19 5.40 -10.72
N LEU A 111 9.43 6.46 -11.04
CA LEU A 111 7.99 6.51 -10.75
C LEU A 111 7.26 5.36 -11.45
N LYS A 112 7.60 5.06 -12.70
CA LYS A 112 6.99 3.97 -13.45
C LYS A 112 7.28 2.61 -12.82
N ALA A 113 8.52 2.37 -12.39
CA ALA A 113 8.93 1.15 -11.70
C ALA A 113 8.16 0.99 -10.39
N LEU A 114 8.12 2.05 -9.56
CA LEU A 114 7.38 2.06 -8.30
C LEU A 114 5.88 1.74 -8.50
N MET A 115 5.24 2.33 -9.52
CA MET A 115 3.83 2.06 -9.82
C MET A 115 3.59 0.66 -10.37
N SER A 116 4.53 0.12 -11.14
CA SER A 116 4.45 -1.27 -11.63
C SER A 116 4.60 -2.28 -10.49
N GLU A 117 5.49 -2.01 -9.53
CA GLU A 117 5.65 -2.80 -8.31
C GLU A 117 4.38 -2.75 -7.47
N ALA A 118 3.85 -1.55 -7.21
CA ALA A 118 2.62 -1.37 -6.44
C ALA A 118 1.44 -2.14 -7.04
N GLU A 119 1.26 -2.11 -8.36
CA GLU A 119 0.22 -2.87 -9.06
C GLU A 119 0.44 -4.39 -8.96
N GLY A 120 1.68 -4.85 -9.12
CA GLY A 120 2.01 -6.27 -8.97
C GLY A 120 1.63 -6.79 -7.58
N ILE A 121 1.98 -6.05 -6.52
CA ILE A 121 1.65 -6.38 -5.13
C ILE A 121 0.14 -6.35 -4.90
N ALA A 122 -0.53 -5.31 -5.39
CA ALA A 122 -1.98 -5.18 -5.27
C ALA A 122 -2.72 -6.35 -5.95
N ALA A 123 -2.24 -6.78 -7.13
CA ALA A 123 -2.77 -7.93 -7.84
C ALA A 123 -2.59 -9.25 -7.06
N GLU A 124 -1.42 -9.49 -6.47
CA GLU A 124 -1.16 -10.66 -5.62
C GLU A 124 -2.12 -10.71 -4.40
N LEU A 125 -2.41 -9.55 -3.82
CA LEU A 125 -3.31 -9.42 -2.67
C LEU A 125 -4.79 -9.30 -3.08
N ASN A 126 -5.10 -9.37 -4.37
CA ASN A 126 -6.42 -9.17 -4.93
C ASN A 126 -7.05 -7.82 -4.54
N ILE A 127 -6.25 -6.77 -4.53
CA ILE A 127 -6.62 -5.39 -4.22
C ILE A 127 -6.61 -4.58 -5.51
N GLN A 128 -7.61 -3.72 -5.74
CA GLN A 128 -7.59 -2.77 -6.84
C GLN A 128 -7.08 -1.41 -6.36
N ILE A 129 -6.07 -0.84 -7.03
CA ILE A 129 -5.70 0.57 -6.81
C ILE A 129 -6.76 1.45 -7.50
N ILE A 130 -7.56 2.17 -6.70
CA ILE A 130 -8.74 2.91 -7.17
C ILE A 130 -8.49 4.38 -7.39
N GLY A 131 -7.40 4.92 -6.87
CA GLY A 131 -7.07 6.33 -6.97
C GLY A 131 -5.87 6.71 -6.14
N GLY A 132 -5.76 8.01 -5.89
CA GLY A 132 -4.71 8.61 -5.10
C GLY A 132 -4.19 9.88 -5.74
N GLN A 133 -2.98 10.28 -5.35
CA GLN A 133 -2.34 11.51 -5.82
C GLN A 133 -0.86 11.28 -6.02
N THR A 134 -0.32 11.72 -7.14
CA THR A 134 1.13 11.76 -7.35
C THR A 134 1.58 13.20 -7.49
N ARG A 135 2.48 13.64 -6.64
CA ARG A 135 2.92 15.03 -6.57
C ARG A 135 4.43 15.13 -6.40
N VAL A 136 5.05 16.02 -7.18
CA VAL A 136 6.45 16.45 -6.98
C VAL A 136 6.47 17.66 -6.07
N SER A 137 7.33 17.66 -5.04
CA SER A 137 7.41 18.74 -4.07
C SER A 137 8.84 18.92 -3.55
N SER A 138 9.30 20.17 -3.51
CA SER A 138 10.57 20.56 -2.85
C SER A 138 10.50 20.43 -1.31
N ALA A 139 9.30 20.20 -0.75
CA ALA A 139 9.12 19.99 0.70
C ALA A 139 9.56 18.60 1.16
N VAL A 140 9.73 17.64 0.25
CA VAL A 140 10.19 16.28 0.56
C VAL A 140 11.59 16.03 0.01
N ARG A 141 12.41 15.35 0.79
CA ARG A 141 13.78 14.95 0.39
C ARG A 141 13.88 13.52 -0.08
N GLN A 142 12.93 12.69 0.37
CA GLN A 142 12.80 11.28 0.02
C GLN A 142 11.38 11.02 -0.45
N PRO A 143 11.14 10.01 -1.28
CA PRO A 143 9.80 9.63 -1.68
C PRO A 143 8.96 9.22 -0.48
N LEU A 144 7.76 9.79 -0.34
CA LEU A 144 6.79 9.41 0.69
C LEU A 144 5.59 8.75 0.03
N ALA A 145 5.14 7.65 0.60
CA ALA A 145 3.93 6.99 0.18
C ALA A 145 2.92 6.92 1.33
N THR A 146 1.66 7.03 0.97
CA THR A 146 0.52 6.74 1.85
C THR A 146 -0.41 5.80 1.11
N VAL A 147 -0.68 4.64 1.70
CA VAL A 147 -1.63 3.66 1.20
C VAL A 147 -2.85 3.66 2.11
N THR A 148 -4.00 4.02 1.58
CA THR A 148 -5.30 3.88 2.26
C THR A 148 -5.97 2.63 1.76
N GLY A 149 -6.08 1.61 2.61
CA GLY A 149 -6.72 0.34 2.29
C GLY A 149 -8.22 0.36 2.64
N TYR A 150 -9.01 -0.26 1.78
CA TYR A 150 -10.45 -0.46 1.97
C TYR A 150 -10.77 -1.95 1.90
N GLY A 151 -11.55 -2.40 2.85
CA GLY A 151 -12.00 -3.79 2.92
C GLY A 151 -13.50 -3.90 3.20
N ILE A 152 -14.06 -5.05 2.87
CA ILE A 152 -15.45 -5.38 3.11
C ILE A 152 -15.53 -6.42 4.22
N ARG A 153 -16.25 -6.09 5.27
CA ARG A 153 -16.62 -7.02 6.32
C ARG A 153 -18.05 -7.48 6.10
N LYS A 154 -18.24 -8.77 5.85
CA LYS A 154 -19.57 -9.36 5.71
C LYS A 154 -20.32 -9.38 7.04
N THR A 155 -21.65 -9.27 6.98
CA THR A 155 -22.51 -9.44 8.16
C THR A 155 -22.26 -10.81 8.78
N GLY A 156 -22.05 -10.85 10.11
CA GLY A 156 -21.74 -12.09 10.84
C GLY A 156 -20.26 -12.46 10.88
N ALA A 157 -19.37 -11.72 10.21
CA ALA A 157 -17.93 -11.91 10.38
C ALA A 157 -17.50 -11.68 11.82
N VAL A 158 -16.52 -12.47 12.29
CA VAL A 158 -15.98 -12.35 13.64
C VAL A 158 -15.37 -10.97 13.81
N GLN A 159 -15.88 -10.23 14.80
CA GLN A 159 -15.36 -8.92 15.16
C GLN A 159 -14.42 -9.07 16.35
N MET A 160 -13.12 -8.80 16.13
CA MET A 160 -12.16 -8.61 17.21
C MET A 160 -12.38 -7.22 17.84
N ASP A 161 -13.26 -7.14 18.83
CA ASP A 161 -13.41 -5.91 19.62
C ASP A 161 -12.54 -5.99 20.87
N VAL A 162 -11.35 -5.40 20.78
CA VAL A 162 -10.38 -5.35 21.90
C VAL A 162 -10.92 -4.64 23.13
N ARG A 163 -12.04 -3.91 23.03
CA ARG A 163 -12.71 -3.26 24.15
C ARG A 163 -13.61 -4.23 24.94
N LYS A 164 -13.96 -5.37 24.36
CA LYS A 164 -14.69 -6.41 25.08
C LYS A 164 -13.73 -7.15 26.00
N LYS A 165 -14.21 -7.49 27.21
CA LYS A 165 -13.42 -8.31 28.14
C LYS A 165 -13.17 -9.67 27.51
N LEU A 166 -11.91 -9.96 27.18
CA LEU A 166 -11.44 -11.24 26.64
C LEU A 166 -10.95 -12.19 27.74
N ALA A 167 -11.22 -11.87 29.02
CA ALA A 167 -10.81 -12.70 30.16
C ALA A 167 -11.38 -14.12 30.04
N GLY A 168 -10.52 -15.12 30.12
CA GLY A 168 -10.86 -16.53 30.00
C GLY A 168 -10.78 -17.08 28.58
N GLN A 169 -10.26 -16.32 27.62
CA GLN A 169 -9.95 -16.80 26.28
C GLN A 169 -8.48 -17.20 26.16
N ASP A 170 -8.19 -18.20 25.33
CA ASP A 170 -6.84 -18.61 25.01
C ASP A 170 -6.19 -17.69 23.96
N ILE A 171 -4.91 -17.40 24.14
CA ILE A 171 -4.11 -16.68 23.14
C ILE A 171 -3.43 -17.72 22.26
N ILE A 172 -3.81 -17.76 20.98
CA ILE A 172 -3.21 -18.65 19.99
C ILE A 172 -2.22 -17.85 19.15
N ILE A 173 -0.96 -18.30 19.14
CA ILE A 173 0.09 -17.72 18.30
C ILE A 173 0.42 -18.74 17.21
N THR A 174 0.23 -18.33 15.94
CA THR A 174 0.61 -19.14 14.80
C THR A 174 2.00 -18.75 14.30
N LYS A 175 2.82 -19.74 13.92
CA LYS A 175 4.21 -19.56 13.47
C LYS A 175 5.11 -19.04 14.62
N TRP A 176 6.21 -18.36 14.25
CA TRP A 176 7.21 -17.85 15.19
C TRP A 176 6.97 -16.40 15.53
N ILE A 177 7.23 -16.01 16.78
CA ILE A 177 7.21 -14.61 17.20
C ILE A 177 8.42 -13.90 16.60
N GLY A 178 8.24 -12.63 16.16
CA GLY A 178 9.33 -11.80 15.66
C GLY A 178 9.69 -12.03 14.19
N LEU A 179 8.87 -12.73 13.40
CA LEU A 179 9.12 -13.01 11.98
C LEU A 179 9.35 -11.73 11.15
N GLU A 180 8.61 -10.65 11.42
CA GLU A 180 8.77 -9.39 10.70
C GLU A 180 10.16 -8.79 10.96
N GLY A 181 10.56 -8.69 12.23
CA GLY A 181 11.89 -8.19 12.59
C GLY A 181 13.03 -9.09 12.09
N THR A 182 12.81 -10.41 12.07
CA THR A 182 13.80 -11.35 11.51
C THR A 182 13.92 -11.18 9.99
N ALA A 183 12.82 -11.00 9.29
CA ALA A 183 12.83 -10.75 7.85
C ALA A 183 13.54 -9.42 7.50
N ASP A 184 13.31 -8.37 8.31
CA ASP A 184 14.01 -7.10 8.16
C ASP A 184 15.51 -7.22 8.37
N LEU A 185 15.92 -7.94 9.43
CA LEU A 185 17.34 -8.17 9.71
C LEU A 185 18.00 -9.01 8.61
N ALA A 186 17.32 -10.04 8.11
CA ALA A 186 17.81 -10.86 7.01
C ALA A 186 17.95 -10.07 5.71
N ALA A 187 16.98 -9.22 5.39
CA ALA A 187 17.05 -8.36 4.20
C ALA A 187 18.22 -7.35 4.24
N ARG A 188 18.59 -6.88 5.43
CA ARG A 188 19.69 -5.94 5.63
C ARG A 188 21.08 -6.61 5.69
N ASN A 189 21.14 -7.89 6.01
CA ASN A 189 22.38 -8.65 6.21
C ASN A 189 22.53 -9.78 5.19
N GLN A 190 22.20 -9.53 3.92
CA GLN A 190 22.29 -10.53 2.85
C GLN A 190 23.71 -11.11 2.64
N GLU A 191 24.76 -10.42 3.09
CA GLU A 191 26.15 -10.87 3.00
C GLU A 191 26.58 -11.79 4.16
N GLY A 192 25.75 -12.00 5.17
CA GLY A 192 26.10 -12.72 6.40
C GLY A 192 25.32 -14.02 6.66
N LEU A 193 24.52 -14.51 5.69
CA LEU A 193 23.73 -15.74 5.82
C LEU A 193 24.21 -16.82 4.85
#